data_484c867a36fac95a9a6401e51c6e87b4
#
_entry.id   484c867a36fac95a9a6401e51c6e87b4
#
_cell.length_a   1.000
_cell.length_b   1.000
_cell.length_c   1.000
_cell.angle_alpha   90.00
_cell.angle_beta   90.00
_cell.angle_gamma   90.00
#
_symmetry.space_group_name_H-M   'P 1'
#
loop_
_entity.id
_entity.type
_entity.pdbx_description
1 polymer ?
#
loop_
_entity_poly.entity_id
_entity_poly.type
_entity_poly.pdbx_seq_one_letter_code
_entity_poly.pdbx_strand_id
1 'polypeptide(L)'
;MGADLFRPAGSASAAGEPVHLTPADAGWSFSGLRVLALTPGERRVLHLDGIEAVALPLSGSCRVEVGSERFELEGRTDVFSRVSDFAFLPSGSEVALTSEHGCELALPNAPATRALEPAYVPARAVAVEIRGGGVATRQINNFLAADAFEAERLIAVEVLTPDGNWSSFPPHKHDEHSEDEIPLEEIYYFRIRGEAGFGLHRTYTTDGVIDETVTVRDGDVFLIPRGYHGPCVAAPGHTMYYLNVMAGPAERAWRVCLDPAHERLGEILGSLAPDPRCPLTTADGPREAERS
;
A
#
# COMPACT_ATOMS: atom_id res chain seq x y z
N MET A 1 -16.82 -11.68 -19.11
CA MET A 1 -17.18 -11.36 -17.71
C MET A 1 -16.02 -10.49 -17.23
N GLY A 2 -16.28 -9.23 -16.89
CA GLY A 2 -15.25 -8.37 -16.29
C GLY A 2 -14.75 -9.04 -15.02
N ALA A 3 -13.44 -9.04 -14.79
CA ALA A 3 -12.88 -9.46 -13.51
C ALA A 3 -13.54 -8.59 -12.44
N ASP A 4 -14.02 -9.20 -11.38
CA ASP A 4 -14.50 -8.47 -10.21
C ASP A 4 -13.27 -7.81 -9.57
N LEU A 5 -13.09 -6.51 -9.76
CA LEU A 5 -11.91 -5.76 -9.31
C LEU A 5 -12.04 -5.33 -7.85
N PHE A 6 -13.28 -5.12 -7.39
CA PHE A 6 -13.57 -4.72 -6.03
C PHE A 6 -13.75 -5.92 -5.12
N ARG A 7 -13.07 -5.92 -3.99
CA ARG A 7 -13.14 -6.94 -2.94
C ARG A 7 -13.56 -6.26 -1.63
N PRO A 8 -14.85 -6.28 -1.29
CA PRO A 8 -15.31 -5.80 0.02
C PRO A 8 -14.60 -6.51 1.17
N ALA A 9 -14.45 -5.81 2.30
CA ALA A 9 -13.85 -6.35 3.50
C ALA A 9 -14.41 -7.74 3.86
N GLY A 10 -13.55 -8.71 4.12
CA GLY A 10 -13.89 -10.09 4.40
C GLY A 10 -14.15 -10.98 3.18
N SER A 11 -14.32 -10.44 1.95
CA SER A 11 -14.56 -11.27 0.75
C SER A 11 -13.31 -12.01 0.26
N ALA A 12 -12.12 -11.54 0.60
CA ALA A 12 -10.83 -12.17 0.31
C ALA A 12 -10.16 -12.68 1.58
N SER A 13 -10.92 -13.13 2.58
CA SER A 13 -10.40 -13.56 3.89
C SER A 13 -10.11 -15.05 3.93
N ALA A 14 -9.16 -15.44 4.80
CA ALA A 14 -8.91 -16.81 5.22
C ALA A 14 -8.84 -16.88 6.76
N ALA A 15 -8.68 -18.07 7.34
CA ALA A 15 -8.64 -18.23 8.79
C ALA A 15 -7.47 -17.45 9.43
N GLY A 16 -7.80 -16.43 10.23
CA GLY A 16 -6.83 -15.53 10.86
C GLY A 16 -6.16 -14.55 9.92
N GLU A 17 -6.69 -14.39 8.71
CA GLU A 17 -6.22 -13.47 7.68
C GLU A 17 -7.40 -12.65 7.14
N PRO A 18 -7.56 -11.40 7.60
CA PRO A 18 -8.55 -10.47 7.03
C PRO A 18 -8.45 -10.32 5.51
N VAL A 19 -7.23 -10.43 4.97
CA VAL A 19 -6.98 -10.50 3.52
C VAL A 19 -6.02 -11.65 3.24
N HIS A 20 -6.39 -12.51 2.31
CA HIS A 20 -5.54 -13.52 1.70
C HIS A 20 -5.74 -13.47 0.19
N LEU A 21 -4.84 -12.81 -0.51
CA LEU A 21 -4.93 -12.59 -1.94
C LEU A 21 -3.60 -12.98 -2.58
N THR A 22 -3.60 -14.15 -3.22
CA THR A 22 -2.49 -14.58 -4.06
C THR A 22 -2.58 -13.94 -5.45
N PRO A 23 -1.49 -13.88 -6.22
CA PRO A 23 -1.56 -13.46 -7.62
C PRO A 23 -2.61 -14.25 -8.43
N ALA A 24 -2.71 -15.55 -8.20
CA ALA A 24 -3.70 -16.41 -8.88
C ALA A 24 -5.15 -16.05 -8.54
N ASP A 25 -5.45 -15.68 -7.28
CA ASP A 25 -6.80 -15.24 -6.86
C ASP A 25 -7.20 -13.92 -7.52
N ALA A 26 -6.22 -13.08 -7.83
CA ALA A 26 -6.41 -11.82 -8.53
C ALA A 26 -6.47 -12.00 -10.07
N GLY A 27 -6.13 -13.19 -10.58
CA GLY A 27 -6.11 -13.49 -12.01
C GLY A 27 -4.87 -12.95 -12.75
N TRP A 28 -3.76 -12.73 -12.01
CA TRP A 28 -2.50 -12.23 -12.53
C TRP A 28 -1.29 -13.03 -12.00
N SER A 29 -0.06 -12.52 -12.05
CA SER A 29 1.13 -13.34 -11.81
C SER A 29 2.10 -12.83 -10.77
N PHE A 30 2.00 -11.56 -10.36
CA PHE A 30 3.07 -10.92 -9.60
C PHE A 30 2.64 -10.37 -8.23
N SER A 31 1.62 -9.51 -8.16
CA SER A 31 1.27 -8.85 -6.92
C SER A 31 0.38 -9.71 -6.03
N GLY A 32 0.78 -9.88 -4.76
CA GLY A 32 0.00 -10.54 -3.74
C GLY A 32 -0.05 -9.73 -2.44
N LEU A 33 -1.10 -9.96 -1.64
CA LEU A 33 -1.26 -9.31 -0.34
C LEU A 33 -1.88 -10.29 0.66
N ARG A 34 -1.25 -10.43 1.81
CA ARG A 34 -1.86 -11.04 2.99
C ARG A 34 -1.97 -9.99 4.08
N VAL A 35 -3.04 -10.00 4.83
CA VAL A 35 -3.16 -9.27 6.10
C VAL A 35 -3.40 -10.30 7.18
N LEU A 36 -2.52 -10.36 8.17
CA LEU A 36 -2.58 -11.30 9.28
C LEU A 36 -3.10 -10.59 10.52
N ALA A 37 -4.04 -11.20 11.22
CA ALA A 37 -4.46 -10.79 12.55
C ALA A 37 -3.93 -11.81 13.56
N LEU A 38 -2.96 -11.43 14.37
CA LEU A 38 -2.39 -12.25 15.44
C LEU A 38 -3.07 -11.89 16.77
N THR A 39 -3.56 -12.90 17.46
CA THR A 39 -4.07 -12.74 18.83
C THR A 39 -2.93 -12.59 19.84
N PRO A 40 -3.19 -12.05 21.05
CA PRO A 40 -2.16 -11.95 22.09
C PRO A 40 -1.48 -13.29 22.39
N GLY A 41 -0.14 -13.31 22.32
CA GLY A 41 0.69 -14.49 22.53
C GLY A 41 0.77 -15.45 21.32
N GLU A 42 0.08 -15.17 20.25
CA GLU A 42 0.11 -16.03 19.05
C GLU A 42 1.47 -16.00 18.37
N ARG A 43 1.92 -17.19 17.96
CA ARG A 43 3.08 -17.40 17.08
C ARG A 43 2.61 -18.04 15.79
N ARG A 44 2.90 -17.40 14.64
CA ARG A 44 2.57 -17.91 13.31
C ARG A 44 3.85 -18.14 12.50
N VAL A 45 3.97 -19.31 11.87
CA VAL A 45 5.09 -19.63 10.98
C VAL A 45 4.60 -19.56 9.53
N LEU A 46 5.40 -18.93 8.69
CA LEU A 46 5.18 -18.77 7.26
C LEU A 46 6.37 -19.34 6.49
N HIS A 47 6.11 -19.94 5.34
CA HIS A 47 7.13 -20.35 4.39
C HIS A 47 7.01 -19.48 3.13
N LEU A 48 8.08 -18.79 2.76
CA LEU A 48 8.13 -17.86 1.64
C LEU A 48 8.79 -18.52 0.41
N ASP A 49 8.28 -19.70 0.04
CA ASP A 49 8.83 -20.46 -1.08
C ASP A 49 8.57 -19.74 -2.41
N GLY A 50 9.65 -19.18 -3.00
CA GLY A 50 9.57 -18.49 -4.28
C GLY A 50 8.93 -17.09 -4.24
N ILE A 51 8.73 -16.50 -3.06
CA ILE A 51 8.19 -15.14 -2.89
C ILE A 51 9.04 -14.33 -1.91
N GLU A 52 9.22 -13.05 -2.19
CA GLU A 52 9.67 -12.04 -1.22
C GLU A 52 8.45 -11.33 -0.61
N ALA A 53 8.57 -10.88 0.62
CA ALA A 53 7.51 -10.18 1.33
C ALA A 53 8.07 -9.11 2.29
N VAL A 54 7.15 -8.31 2.83
CA VAL A 54 7.43 -7.38 3.93
C VAL A 54 6.48 -7.64 5.07
N ALA A 55 6.95 -7.63 6.31
CA ALA A 55 6.11 -7.53 7.49
C ALA A 55 5.95 -6.05 7.87
N LEU A 56 4.78 -5.47 7.58
CA LEU A 56 4.44 -4.07 7.86
C LEU A 56 3.33 -4.01 8.91
N PRO A 57 3.58 -3.53 10.13
CA PRO A 57 2.53 -3.36 11.13
C PRO A 57 1.45 -2.37 10.67
N LEU A 58 0.20 -2.82 10.62
CA LEU A 58 -0.99 -1.97 10.49
C LEU A 58 -1.45 -1.51 11.87
N SER A 59 -1.34 -2.40 12.86
CA SER A 59 -1.55 -2.07 14.28
C SER A 59 -0.80 -3.05 15.18
N GLY A 60 -0.47 -2.62 16.40
CA GLY A 60 0.28 -3.42 17.38
C GLY A 60 1.76 -3.54 17.05
N SER A 61 2.46 -4.40 17.79
CA SER A 61 3.88 -4.71 17.67
C SER A 61 4.09 -6.19 17.41
N CYS A 62 5.22 -6.55 16.77
CA CYS A 62 5.49 -7.92 16.39
C CYS A 62 6.98 -8.22 16.42
N ARG A 63 7.33 -9.41 16.93
CA ARG A 63 8.64 -10.00 16.74
C ARG A 63 8.64 -10.81 15.46
N VAL A 64 9.68 -10.61 14.65
CA VAL A 64 9.94 -11.34 13.41
C VAL A 64 11.22 -12.12 13.57
N GLU A 65 11.16 -13.44 13.41
CA GLU A 65 12.32 -14.32 13.37
C GLU A 65 12.45 -14.89 11.96
N VAL A 66 13.61 -14.72 11.33
CA VAL A 66 13.88 -15.18 9.97
C VAL A 66 15.33 -15.62 9.85
N GLY A 67 15.55 -16.91 9.58
CA GLY A 67 16.90 -17.50 9.64
C GLY A 67 17.51 -17.36 11.04
N SER A 68 18.68 -16.71 11.13
CA SER A 68 19.35 -16.37 12.40
C SER A 68 18.98 -14.98 12.94
N GLU A 69 18.27 -14.19 12.15
CA GLU A 69 17.93 -12.82 12.49
C GLU A 69 16.64 -12.74 13.31
N ARG A 70 16.60 -11.74 14.19
CA ARG A 70 15.45 -11.45 15.02
C ARG A 70 15.24 -9.94 15.07
N PHE A 71 14.07 -9.50 14.65
CA PHE A 71 13.67 -8.11 14.63
C PHE A 71 12.49 -7.86 15.56
N GLU A 72 12.52 -6.77 16.31
CA GLU A 72 11.41 -6.30 17.12
C GLU A 72 10.77 -5.11 16.38
N LEU A 73 9.62 -5.33 15.76
CA LEU A 73 8.84 -4.25 15.15
C LEU A 73 8.08 -3.51 16.24
N GLU A 74 8.40 -2.22 16.42
CA GLU A 74 7.68 -1.34 17.36
C GLU A 74 6.22 -1.17 16.96
N GLY A 75 6.00 -1.07 15.66
CA GLY A 75 4.69 -0.89 15.07
C GLY A 75 4.00 0.42 15.45
N ARG A 76 2.68 0.37 15.53
CA ARG A 76 1.84 1.55 15.75
C ARG A 76 0.46 1.17 16.30
N THR A 77 -0.26 2.13 16.86
CA THR A 77 -1.63 1.91 17.36
C THR A 77 -2.59 1.63 16.19
N ASP A 78 -2.46 2.40 15.11
CA ASP A 78 -3.18 2.25 13.85
C ASP A 78 -2.39 2.96 12.73
N VAL A 79 -2.84 2.80 11.48
CA VAL A 79 -2.18 3.39 10.29
C VAL A 79 -2.18 4.93 10.27
N PHE A 80 -2.98 5.58 11.11
CA PHE A 80 -3.09 7.03 11.22
C PHE A 80 -2.30 7.60 12.40
N SER A 81 -1.66 6.74 13.20
CA SER A 81 -0.98 7.16 14.43
C SER A 81 0.48 7.55 14.20
N ARG A 82 1.19 6.85 13.34
CA ARG A 82 2.59 7.16 12.97
C ARG A 82 3.03 6.40 11.72
N VAL A 83 4.14 6.82 11.13
CA VAL A 83 4.90 6.01 10.17
C VAL A 83 5.40 4.75 10.88
N SER A 84 5.30 3.59 10.25
CA SER A 84 5.73 2.32 10.84
C SER A 84 7.15 1.95 10.40
N ASP A 85 7.82 1.19 11.25
CA ASP A 85 8.94 0.34 10.89
C ASP A 85 8.45 -0.90 10.13
N PHE A 86 9.37 -1.64 9.51
CA PHE A 86 9.05 -2.87 8.80
C PHE A 86 10.24 -3.84 8.75
N ALA A 87 9.96 -5.10 8.43
CA ALA A 87 10.98 -6.10 8.13
C ALA A 87 10.81 -6.62 6.70
N PHE A 88 11.90 -6.65 5.93
CA PHE A 88 11.97 -7.33 4.64
C PHE A 88 12.25 -8.81 4.84
N LEU A 89 11.51 -9.65 4.15
CA LEU A 89 11.49 -11.10 4.27
C LEU A 89 11.85 -11.72 2.90
N PRO A 90 13.07 -12.21 2.71
CA PRO A 90 13.52 -12.71 1.42
C PRO A 90 12.89 -14.05 1.05
N SER A 91 12.91 -14.35 -0.25
CA SER A 91 12.45 -15.62 -0.80
C SER A 91 13.22 -16.81 -0.22
N GLY A 92 12.52 -17.94 -0.02
CA GLY A 92 13.08 -19.17 0.55
C GLY A 92 13.20 -19.17 2.06
N SER A 93 12.66 -18.16 2.75
CA SER A 93 12.74 -18.07 4.21
C SER A 93 11.59 -18.78 4.91
N GLU A 94 11.89 -19.39 6.06
CA GLU A 94 10.93 -19.66 7.11
C GLU A 94 10.90 -18.46 8.05
N VAL A 95 9.71 -17.90 8.28
CA VAL A 95 9.50 -16.71 9.09
C VAL A 95 8.54 -17.02 10.23
N ALA A 96 8.94 -16.72 11.47
CA ALA A 96 8.04 -16.79 12.61
C ALA A 96 7.66 -15.38 13.08
N LEU A 97 6.38 -15.13 13.16
CA LEU A 97 5.77 -13.90 13.62
C LEU A 97 5.17 -14.13 15.01
N THR A 98 5.50 -13.29 15.98
CA THR A 98 4.96 -13.41 17.35
C THR A 98 4.56 -12.04 17.87
N SER A 99 3.32 -11.93 18.37
CA SER A 99 2.87 -10.70 19.02
C SER A 99 2.44 -10.98 20.45
N GLU A 100 3.01 -10.25 21.41
CA GLU A 100 2.66 -10.39 22.82
C GLU A 100 1.26 -9.88 23.13
N HIS A 101 0.87 -8.77 22.48
CA HIS A 101 -0.39 -8.07 22.77
C HIS A 101 -1.42 -8.17 21.65
N GLY A 102 -1.10 -8.90 20.59
CA GLY A 102 -1.86 -8.93 19.34
C GLY A 102 -1.42 -7.83 18.38
N CYS A 103 -1.52 -8.12 17.09
CA CYS A 103 -1.21 -7.15 16.03
C CYS A 103 -1.92 -7.50 14.74
N GLU A 104 -2.01 -6.52 13.86
CA GLU A 104 -2.38 -6.70 12.48
C GLU A 104 -1.18 -6.34 11.60
N LEU A 105 -0.79 -7.25 10.70
CA LEU A 105 0.37 -7.11 9.82
C LEU A 105 -0.07 -7.22 8.37
N ALA A 106 0.29 -6.25 7.54
CA ALA A 106 0.25 -6.43 6.09
C ALA A 106 1.53 -7.14 5.63
N LEU A 107 1.35 -8.13 4.75
CA LEU A 107 2.40 -8.82 4.04
C LEU A 107 2.22 -8.65 2.52
N PRO A 108 2.53 -7.45 1.97
CA PRO A 108 2.72 -7.33 0.54
C PRO A 108 3.79 -8.30 0.06
N ASN A 109 3.56 -8.98 -1.06
CA ASN A 109 4.47 -9.99 -1.57
C ASN A 109 4.49 -10.08 -3.09
N ALA A 110 5.59 -10.61 -3.63
CA ALA A 110 5.76 -10.85 -5.06
C ALA A 110 6.64 -12.08 -5.29
N PRO A 111 6.55 -12.78 -6.44
CA PRO A 111 7.47 -13.84 -6.82
C PRO A 111 8.92 -13.33 -6.87
N ALA A 112 9.83 -14.08 -6.25
CA ALA A 112 11.24 -13.74 -6.21
C ALA A 112 12.12 -15.01 -6.18
N THR A 113 13.29 -14.92 -6.82
CA THR A 113 14.27 -15.99 -6.90
C THR A 113 15.65 -15.58 -6.37
N ARG A 114 15.90 -14.27 -6.20
CA ARG A 114 17.16 -13.76 -5.68
C ARG A 114 17.27 -14.06 -4.18
N ALA A 115 18.45 -14.51 -3.80
CA ALA A 115 18.82 -14.65 -2.39
C ALA A 115 19.24 -13.27 -1.87
N LEU A 116 18.28 -12.54 -1.29
CA LEU A 116 18.54 -11.31 -0.55
C LEU A 116 18.60 -11.60 0.95
N GLU A 117 19.18 -10.67 1.71
CA GLU A 117 19.25 -10.80 3.16
C GLU A 117 18.00 -10.21 3.81
N PRO A 118 17.52 -10.79 4.93
CA PRO A 118 16.47 -10.16 5.72
C PRO A 118 16.96 -8.85 6.33
N ALA A 119 16.08 -7.87 6.43
CA ALA A 119 16.45 -6.55 6.93
C ALA A 119 15.33 -5.91 7.77
N TYR A 120 15.73 -5.19 8.81
CA TYR A 120 14.86 -4.32 9.59
C TYR A 120 15.09 -2.86 9.21
N VAL A 121 14.02 -2.12 9.00
CA VAL A 121 14.07 -0.69 8.70
C VAL A 121 13.26 0.06 9.77
N PRO A 122 13.90 0.91 10.58
CA PRO A 122 13.20 1.69 11.59
C PRO A 122 12.33 2.78 10.95
N ALA A 123 11.24 3.16 11.60
CA ALA A 123 10.28 4.15 11.10
C ALA A 123 10.94 5.47 10.67
N ARG A 124 12.00 5.90 11.37
CA ARG A 124 12.74 7.15 11.05
C ARG A 124 13.55 7.07 9.75
N ALA A 125 13.81 5.87 9.25
CA ALA A 125 14.49 5.68 7.97
C ALA A 125 13.52 5.65 6.77
N VAL A 126 12.22 5.54 7.03
CA VAL A 126 11.19 5.60 5.98
C VAL A 126 11.03 7.03 5.48
N ALA A 127 11.28 7.23 4.20
CA ALA A 127 11.13 8.55 3.58
C ALA A 127 9.66 8.94 3.48
N VAL A 128 9.32 10.11 4.02
CA VAL A 128 7.98 10.70 3.92
C VAL A 128 7.99 11.77 2.84
N GLU A 129 7.17 11.59 1.83
CA GLU A 129 6.99 12.52 0.72
C GLU A 129 5.61 13.18 0.79
N ILE A 130 5.55 14.49 0.57
CA ILE A 130 4.29 15.21 0.37
C ILE A 130 4.15 15.47 -1.13
N ARG A 131 3.16 14.86 -1.75
CA ARG A 131 2.93 14.93 -3.20
C ARG A 131 1.64 15.66 -3.53
N GLY A 132 1.66 16.45 -4.63
CA GLY A 132 0.56 17.27 -5.09
C GLY A 132 0.42 18.57 -4.28
N GLY A 133 -0.53 19.42 -4.70
CA GLY A 133 -0.82 20.69 -4.05
C GLY A 133 -2.33 20.94 -3.93
N GLY A 134 -2.71 21.88 -3.06
CA GLY A 134 -4.11 22.15 -2.74
C GLY A 134 -4.84 20.88 -2.32
N VAL A 135 -6.03 20.68 -2.87
CA VAL A 135 -6.87 19.50 -2.59
C VAL A 135 -6.30 18.17 -3.12
N ALA A 136 -5.26 18.20 -3.97
CA ALA A 136 -4.58 17.00 -4.45
C ALA A 136 -3.38 16.59 -3.58
N THR A 137 -3.20 17.23 -2.44
CA THR A 137 -2.11 16.90 -1.51
C THR A 137 -2.38 15.59 -0.79
N ARG A 138 -1.35 14.73 -0.73
CA ARG A 138 -1.32 13.48 0.07
C ARG A 138 0.09 13.25 0.62
N GLN A 139 0.18 12.48 1.69
CA GLN A 139 1.43 11.96 2.22
C GLN A 139 1.69 10.58 1.65
N ILE A 140 2.94 10.30 1.28
CA ILE A 140 3.41 8.98 0.87
C ILE A 140 4.55 8.55 1.79
N ASN A 141 4.44 7.38 2.37
CA ASN A 141 5.53 6.74 3.11
C ASN A 141 6.21 5.75 2.17
N ASN A 142 7.37 6.11 1.66
CA ASN A 142 8.14 5.36 0.66
C ASN A 142 8.98 4.25 1.33
N PHE A 143 8.34 3.28 1.98
CA PHE A 143 9.05 2.25 2.75
C PHE A 143 9.71 1.18 1.86
N LEU A 144 9.09 0.81 0.74
CA LEU A 144 9.60 -0.16 -0.23
C LEU A 144 9.49 0.37 -1.67
N ALA A 145 9.61 1.68 -1.87
CA ALA A 145 9.70 2.27 -3.20
C ALA A 145 10.93 1.75 -3.95
N ALA A 146 10.88 1.78 -5.29
CA ALA A 146 11.90 1.15 -6.13
C ALA A 146 13.32 1.68 -5.88
N ASP A 147 13.44 2.93 -5.50
CA ASP A 147 14.69 3.65 -5.20
C ASP A 147 15.00 3.78 -3.70
N ALA A 148 14.05 3.37 -2.82
CA ALA A 148 14.21 3.51 -1.38
C ALA A 148 14.77 2.25 -0.70
N PHE A 149 14.48 1.06 -1.23
CA PHE A 149 14.88 -0.21 -0.63
C PHE A 149 15.15 -1.27 -1.72
N GLU A 150 16.14 -2.15 -1.52
CA GLU A 150 16.44 -3.23 -2.45
C GLU A 150 15.46 -4.41 -2.28
N ALA A 151 14.75 -4.76 -3.34
CA ALA A 151 13.94 -5.96 -3.48
C ALA A 151 14.06 -6.46 -4.93
N GLU A 152 13.57 -7.67 -5.23
CA GLU A 152 13.65 -8.17 -6.62
C GLU A 152 12.55 -7.57 -7.50
N ARG A 153 11.29 -7.60 -7.05
CA ARG A 153 10.12 -7.17 -7.82
C ARG A 153 9.17 -6.29 -7.06
N LEU A 154 9.04 -6.56 -5.74
CA LEU A 154 8.03 -5.93 -4.91
C LEU A 154 8.29 -4.44 -4.75
N ILE A 155 7.28 -3.64 -5.03
CA ILE A 155 7.19 -2.23 -4.69
C ILE A 155 5.97 -2.06 -3.79
N ALA A 156 6.12 -1.38 -2.66
CA ALA A 156 4.99 -1.05 -1.81
C ALA A 156 5.19 0.30 -1.14
N VAL A 157 4.11 1.08 -1.07
CA VAL A 157 4.07 2.39 -0.41
C VAL A 157 2.77 2.56 0.33
N GLU A 158 2.80 3.32 1.41
CA GLU A 158 1.59 3.75 2.09
C GLU A 158 1.21 5.15 1.63
N VAL A 159 -0.06 5.41 1.44
CA VAL A 159 -0.58 6.74 1.11
C VAL A 159 -1.63 7.16 2.13
N LEU A 160 -1.46 8.35 2.69
CA LEU A 160 -2.44 8.99 3.56
C LEU A 160 -3.02 10.22 2.88
N THR A 161 -4.33 10.22 2.70
CA THR A 161 -5.07 11.30 2.05
C THR A 161 -5.89 12.05 3.11
N PRO A 162 -5.61 13.32 3.35
CA PRO A 162 -6.44 14.13 4.25
C PRO A 162 -7.92 14.08 3.84
N ASP A 163 -8.81 14.15 4.80
CA ASP A 163 -10.24 14.22 4.52
C ASP A 163 -10.59 15.36 3.56
N GLY A 164 -11.47 15.09 2.61
CA GLY A 164 -11.84 16.01 1.52
C GLY A 164 -10.83 16.14 0.38
N ASN A 165 -9.64 15.53 0.50
CA ASN A 165 -8.61 15.60 -0.54
C ASN A 165 -8.71 14.45 -1.56
N TRP A 166 -8.01 14.65 -2.67
CA TRP A 166 -7.93 13.78 -3.83
C TRP A 166 -6.50 13.26 -3.98
N SER A 167 -6.30 11.95 -3.88
CA SER A 167 -5.02 11.28 -4.15
C SER A 167 -5.08 10.44 -5.41
N SER A 168 -3.95 9.91 -5.88
CA SER A 168 -3.81 9.28 -7.20
C SER A 168 -4.41 10.16 -8.31
N PHE A 169 -4.20 11.48 -8.19
CA PHE A 169 -4.72 12.44 -9.15
C PHE A 169 -3.60 13.39 -9.60
N PRO A 170 -3.44 13.63 -10.92
CA PRO A 170 -4.23 13.08 -12.04
C PRO A 170 -4.22 11.56 -12.14
N PRO A 171 -5.24 10.97 -12.83
CA PRO A 171 -5.23 9.54 -13.12
C PRO A 171 -4.00 9.14 -13.93
N HIS A 172 -3.47 7.97 -13.64
CA HIS A 172 -2.28 7.43 -14.31
C HIS A 172 -2.42 5.93 -14.56
N LYS A 173 -1.61 5.39 -15.47
CA LYS A 173 -1.54 3.97 -15.76
C LYS A 173 -0.09 3.48 -15.79
N HIS A 174 0.09 2.17 -15.66
CA HIS A 174 1.36 1.47 -15.78
C HIS A 174 1.07 0.04 -16.24
N ASP A 175 0.55 -0.11 -17.46
CA ASP A 175 0.13 -1.39 -18.03
C ASP A 175 0.83 -1.73 -19.36
N GLU A 176 1.71 -0.85 -19.84
CA GLU A 176 2.51 -1.04 -21.04
C GLU A 176 4.01 -0.95 -20.73
N HIS A 177 4.83 -1.57 -21.57
CA HIS A 177 6.29 -1.44 -21.49
C HIS A 177 6.78 -0.43 -22.52
N SER A 178 7.20 0.75 -22.05
CA SER A 178 7.73 1.84 -22.88
C SER A 178 8.87 2.57 -22.18
N GLU A 179 9.37 3.65 -22.78
CA GLU A 179 10.35 4.54 -22.16
C GLU A 179 9.75 5.23 -20.90
N ASP A 180 8.47 5.61 -20.97
CA ASP A 180 7.80 6.41 -19.96
C ASP A 180 6.95 5.57 -18.98
N GLU A 181 6.75 4.28 -19.25
CA GLU A 181 5.82 3.44 -18.52
C GLU A 181 6.37 2.02 -18.34
N ILE A 182 6.04 1.39 -17.23
CA ILE A 182 6.42 0.00 -16.94
C ILE A 182 5.21 -0.78 -16.43
N PRO A 183 4.95 -2.01 -16.94
CA PRO A 183 3.78 -2.77 -16.53
C PRO A 183 3.91 -3.28 -15.10
N LEU A 184 2.95 -2.91 -14.26
CA LEU A 184 2.79 -3.35 -12.88
C LEU A 184 1.34 -3.74 -12.61
N GLU A 185 1.13 -4.88 -11.99
CA GLU A 185 -0.12 -5.23 -11.33
C GLU A 185 -0.17 -4.50 -9.99
N GLU A 186 -1.32 -3.92 -9.62
CA GLU A 186 -1.40 -3.14 -8.39
C GLU A 186 -2.61 -3.51 -7.54
N ILE A 187 -2.39 -3.59 -6.22
CA ILE A 187 -3.41 -3.79 -5.20
C ILE A 187 -3.51 -2.52 -4.36
N TYR A 188 -4.73 -2.03 -4.16
CA TYR A 188 -5.06 -1.03 -3.15
C TYR A 188 -5.75 -1.72 -1.98
N TYR A 189 -5.20 -1.60 -0.77
CA TYR A 189 -5.85 -2.00 0.48
C TYR A 189 -6.17 -0.77 1.30
N PHE A 190 -7.45 -0.56 1.59
CA PHE A 190 -7.95 0.67 2.20
C PHE A 190 -8.14 0.54 3.70
N ARG A 191 -7.79 1.61 4.41
CA ARG A 191 -8.20 1.87 5.80
C ARG A 191 -8.79 3.27 5.85
N ILE A 192 -9.92 3.44 6.52
CA ILE A 192 -10.61 4.72 6.57
C ILE A 192 -10.95 5.07 7.99
N ARG A 193 -10.60 6.30 8.40
CA ARG A 193 -10.84 6.74 9.77
C ARG A 193 -12.32 6.92 10.05
N GLY A 194 -12.80 6.34 11.17
CA GLY A 194 -14.16 6.45 11.65
C GLY A 194 -15.10 5.35 11.18
N GLU A 195 -16.04 4.96 12.03
CA GLU A 195 -16.94 3.81 11.82
C GLU A 195 -17.78 3.90 10.52
N ALA A 196 -18.22 5.11 10.15
CA ALA A 196 -18.98 5.36 8.93
C ALA A 196 -18.11 5.89 7.78
N GLY A 197 -16.78 5.80 7.93
CA GLY A 197 -15.82 6.33 6.96
C GLY A 197 -15.95 5.69 5.58
N PHE A 198 -15.79 6.50 4.56
CA PHE A 198 -15.75 6.03 3.17
C PHE A 198 -14.86 6.92 2.30
N GLY A 199 -14.50 6.39 1.15
CA GLY A 199 -13.87 7.12 0.07
C GLY A 199 -14.43 6.68 -1.27
N LEU A 200 -13.92 7.26 -2.35
CA LEU A 200 -14.24 6.85 -3.72
C LEU A 200 -12.95 6.49 -4.42
N HIS A 201 -13.00 5.44 -5.25
CA HIS A 201 -11.92 5.06 -6.13
C HIS A 201 -12.45 4.85 -7.55
N ARG A 202 -11.70 5.31 -8.55
CA ARG A 202 -12.04 5.11 -9.97
C ARG A 202 -10.91 4.45 -10.74
N THR A 203 -11.28 3.49 -11.61
CA THR A 203 -10.38 2.88 -12.61
C THR A 203 -11.12 2.77 -13.94
N TYR A 204 -10.44 3.12 -15.03
CA TYR A 204 -11.03 3.08 -16.37
C TYR A 204 -9.97 2.82 -17.45
N THR A 205 -10.43 2.31 -18.58
CA THR A 205 -9.58 2.07 -19.76
C THR A 205 -10.10 2.89 -20.95
N THR A 206 -9.20 3.21 -21.88
CA THR A 206 -9.56 3.98 -23.09
C THR A 206 -10.49 3.21 -24.03
N ASP A 207 -10.48 1.87 -23.96
CA ASP A 207 -11.37 0.99 -24.71
C ASP A 207 -12.76 0.84 -24.05
N GLY A 208 -12.95 1.41 -22.86
CA GLY A 208 -14.21 1.34 -22.11
C GLY A 208 -14.58 -0.03 -21.57
N VAL A 209 -13.66 -0.99 -21.59
CA VAL A 209 -13.89 -2.34 -21.01
C VAL A 209 -13.92 -2.29 -19.48
N ILE A 210 -13.13 -1.40 -18.88
CA ILE A 210 -13.19 -1.06 -17.47
C ILE A 210 -13.62 0.41 -17.36
N ASP A 211 -14.66 0.72 -16.60
CA ASP A 211 -15.04 2.05 -16.14
C ASP A 211 -15.80 1.89 -14.83
N GLU A 212 -15.04 1.72 -13.75
CA GLU A 212 -15.57 1.43 -12.42
C GLU A 212 -15.30 2.59 -11.47
N THR A 213 -16.34 3.02 -10.78
CA THR A 213 -16.25 3.94 -9.65
C THR A 213 -16.92 3.29 -8.46
N VAL A 214 -16.14 3.05 -7.41
CA VAL A 214 -16.61 2.33 -6.22
C VAL A 214 -16.52 3.19 -4.97
N THR A 215 -17.45 2.93 -4.03
CA THR A 215 -17.31 3.41 -2.66
C THR A 215 -16.44 2.42 -1.91
N VAL A 216 -15.29 2.89 -1.41
CA VAL A 216 -14.37 2.09 -0.60
C VAL A 216 -14.55 2.39 0.89
N ARG A 217 -14.37 1.36 1.73
CA ARG A 217 -14.51 1.40 3.18
C ARG A 217 -13.29 0.77 3.85
N ASP A 218 -13.26 0.80 5.17
CA ASP A 218 -12.20 0.18 5.96
C ASP A 218 -12.10 -1.33 5.69
N GLY A 219 -10.90 -1.80 5.33
CA GLY A 219 -10.62 -3.20 5.01
C GLY A 219 -10.92 -3.64 3.58
N ASP A 220 -11.44 -2.76 2.73
CA ASP A 220 -11.69 -3.07 1.31
C ASP A 220 -10.39 -3.17 0.51
N VAL A 221 -10.44 -3.97 -0.56
CA VAL A 221 -9.36 -4.13 -1.54
C VAL A 221 -9.86 -3.78 -2.93
N PHE A 222 -9.03 -3.12 -3.73
CA PHE A 222 -9.29 -2.91 -5.15
C PHE A 222 -8.09 -3.39 -5.98
N LEU A 223 -8.37 -4.10 -7.08
CA LEU A 223 -7.41 -4.70 -7.98
C LEU A 223 -7.29 -3.88 -9.26
N ILE A 224 -6.07 -3.52 -9.65
CA ILE A 224 -5.80 -2.76 -10.87
C ILE A 224 -4.94 -3.62 -11.80
N PRO A 225 -5.58 -4.38 -12.72
CA PRO A 225 -4.86 -5.18 -13.69
C PRO A 225 -4.28 -4.34 -14.84
N ARG A 226 -4.97 -3.24 -15.18
CA ARG A 226 -4.60 -2.30 -16.24
C ARG A 226 -5.48 -1.05 -16.22
N GLY A 227 -5.10 -0.06 -17.00
CA GLY A 227 -5.86 1.17 -17.24
C GLY A 227 -5.52 2.30 -16.29
N TYR A 228 -6.08 3.46 -16.59
CA TYR A 228 -5.97 4.65 -15.74
C TYR A 228 -6.71 4.42 -14.42
N HIS A 229 -6.03 4.70 -13.33
CA HIS A 229 -6.59 4.62 -11.99
C HIS A 229 -6.31 5.88 -11.18
N GLY A 230 -7.22 6.15 -10.26
CA GLY A 230 -7.41 7.44 -9.61
C GLY A 230 -8.56 8.23 -10.26
N PRO A 231 -9.12 9.17 -9.51
CA PRO A 231 -8.73 9.55 -8.15
C PRO A 231 -9.08 8.51 -7.09
N CYS A 232 -8.36 8.58 -5.95
CA CYS A 232 -8.83 8.13 -4.65
C CYS A 232 -9.27 9.37 -3.86
N VAL A 233 -10.53 9.44 -3.47
CA VAL A 233 -11.10 10.62 -2.81
C VAL A 233 -11.49 10.27 -1.39
N ALA A 234 -10.93 10.97 -0.42
CA ALA A 234 -11.32 10.83 0.98
C ALA A 234 -12.58 11.66 1.27
N ALA A 235 -13.61 11.05 1.85
CA ALA A 235 -14.81 11.80 2.21
C ALA A 235 -14.51 12.84 3.31
N PRO A 236 -15.19 14.00 3.33
CA PRO A 236 -15.00 14.99 4.38
C PRO A 236 -15.19 14.40 5.78
N GLY A 237 -14.24 14.67 6.69
CA GLY A 237 -14.21 14.13 8.04
C GLY A 237 -13.59 12.75 8.18
N HIS A 238 -13.19 12.10 7.07
CA HIS A 238 -12.69 10.72 7.05
C HIS A 238 -11.34 10.65 6.33
N THR A 239 -10.25 10.79 7.07
CA THR A 239 -8.90 10.55 6.52
C THR A 239 -8.82 9.14 5.95
N MET A 240 -8.29 9.01 4.74
CA MET A 240 -8.13 7.73 4.05
C MET A 240 -6.65 7.35 4.00
N TYR A 241 -6.39 6.09 4.30
CA TYR A 241 -5.14 5.42 4.07
C TYR A 241 -5.34 4.34 3.02
N TYR A 242 -4.36 4.13 2.17
CA TYR A 242 -4.25 2.89 1.42
C TYR A 242 -2.81 2.43 1.29
N LEU A 243 -2.64 1.10 1.29
CA LEU A 243 -1.40 0.43 0.97
C LEU A 243 -1.44 0.07 -0.52
N ASN A 244 -0.49 0.59 -1.29
CA ASN A 244 -0.25 0.15 -2.65
C ASN A 244 0.75 -0.99 -2.65
N VAL A 245 0.42 -2.06 -3.35
CA VAL A 245 1.30 -3.22 -3.57
C VAL A 245 1.43 -3.42 -5.06
N MET A 246 2.64 -3.34 -5.57
CA MET A 246 2.92 -3.40 -7.01
C MET A 246 4.02 -4.40 -7.29
N ALA A 247 3.87 -5.15 -8.38
CA ALA A 247 4.92 -5.98 -8.97
C ALA A 247 4.60 -6.24 -10.43
N GLY A 248 5.61 -6.55 -11.23
CA GLY A 248 5.40 -6.78 -12.66
C GLY A 248 6.48 -7.65 -13.31
N PRO A 249 6.34 -7.91 -14.62
CA PRO A 249 7.24 -8.78 -15.37
C PRO A 249 8.59 -8.14 -15.71
N ALA A 250 8.65 -6.79 -15.70
CA ALA A 250 9.83 -6.04 -16.11
C ALA A 250 10.76 -5.71 -14.93
N GLU A 251 11.73 -4.82 -15.15
CA GLU A 251 12.60 -4.32 -14.08
C GLU A 251 11.80 -3.62 -12.98
N ARG A 252 12.29 -3.69 -11.75
CA ARG A 252 11.67 -3.04 -10.61
C ARG A 252 11.86 -1.54 -10.67
N ALA A 253 10.87 -0.85 -11.20
CA ALA A 253 10.83 0.61 -11.33
C ALA A 253 9.38 1.10 -11.20
N TRP A 254 9.21 2.37 -10.89
CA TRP A 254 7.91 3.02 -10.92
C TRP A 254 7.93 4.14 -11.96
N ARG A 255 7.40 3.83 -13.15
CA ARG A 255 7.20 4.77 -14.25
C ARG A 255 5.75 4.68 -14.70
N VAL A 256 5.09 5.80 -14.79
CA VAL A 256 3.63 5.89 -15.02
C VAL A 256 3.30 6.91 -16.09
N CYS A 257 2.31 6.59 -16.91
CA CYS A 257 1.76 7.48 -17.91
C CYS A 257 0.53 8.20 -17.36
N LEU A 258 0.54 9.54 -17.32
CA LEU A 258 -0.64 10.32 -16.91
C LEU A 258 -1.72 10.28 -18.00
N ASP A 259 -2.98 10.37 -17.59
CA ASP A 259 -4.06 10.59 -18.55
C ASP A 259 -3.89 11.97 -19.22
N PRO A 260 -3.68 12.00 -20.55
CA PRO A 260 -3.49 13.28 -21.26
C PRO A 260 -4.62 14.28 -21.09
N ALA A 261 -5.84 13.82 -20.83
CA ALA A 261 -6.99 14.69 -20.58
C ALA A 261 -6.83 15.52 -19.28
N HIS A 262 -5.98 15.07 -18.37
CA HIS A 262 -5.78 15.69 -17.06
C HIS A 262 -4.36 16.22 -16.81
N GLU A 263 -3.45 16.07 -17.76
CA GLU A 263 -2.02 16.44 -17.60
C GLU A 263 -1.85 17.92 -17.22
N ARG A 264 -2.49 18.83 -17.95
CA ARG A 264 -2.46 20.27 -17.64
C ARG A 264 -3.00 20.60 -16.23
N LEU A 265 -4.03 19.88 -15.79
CA LEU A 265 -4.57 20.07 -14.44
C LEU A 265 -3.57 19.56 -13.39
N GLY A 266 -2.83 18.47 -13.70
CA GLY A 266 -1.74 17.97 -12.85
C GLY A 266 -0.65 19.02 -12.63
N GLU A 267 -0.22 19.72 -13.68
CA GLU A 267 0.74 20.82 -13.58
C GLU A 267 0.21 21.96 -12.69
N ILE A 268 -1.04 22.37 -12.90
CA ILE A 268 -1.67 23.42 -12.08
C ILE A 268 -1.70 23.02 -10.61
N LEU A 269 -2.21 21.81 -10.30
CA LEU A 269 -2.29 21.30 -8.92
C LEU A 269 -0.90 21.15 -8.30
N GLY A 270 0.09 20.66 -9.06
CA GLY A 270 1.47 20.54 -8.60
C GLY A 270 2.15 21.86 -8.28
N SER A 271 1.68 22.97 -8.86
CA SER A 271 2.18 24.33 -8.59
C SER A 271 1.58 24.99 -7.35
N LEU A 272 0.51 24.45 -6.81
CA LEU A 272 -0.13 24.95 -5.58
C LEU A 272 0.69 24.55 -4.33
N ALA A 273 0.59 25.38 -3.27
CA ALA A 273 1.11 25.00 -1.98
C ALA A 273 0.45 23.72 -1.49
N PRO A 274 1.21 22.82 -0.85
CA PRO A 274 0.64 21.63 -0.22
C PRO A 274 -0.38 21.99 0.85
N ASP A 275 -1.33 21.07 1.09
CA ASP A 275 -2.25 21.18 2.22
C ASP A 275 -1.45 21.27 3.54
N PRO A 276 -1.66 22.29 4.38
CA PRO A 276 -0.88 22.49 5.60
C PRO A 276 -1.08 21.39 6.65
N ARG A 277 -2.10 20.54 6.51
CA ARG A 277 -2.29 19.36 7.37
C ARG A 277 -1.24 18.27 7.11
N CYS A 278 -0.58 18.27 5.95
CA CYS A 278 0.47 17.30 5.62
C CYS A 278 1.86 17.76 6.09
N PRO A 279 2.71 16.81 6.56
CA PRO A 279 2.43 15.40 6.75
C PRO A 279 1.41 15.17 7.86
N LEU A 280 0.53 14.16 7.69
CA LEU A 280 -0.46 13.76 8.71
C LEU A 280 0.21 13.00 9.86
N THR A 281 1.28 12.24 9.53
CA THR A 281 2.03 11.43 10.49
C THR A 281 3.53 11.54 10.24
N THR A 282 4.31 11.33 11.30
CA THR A 282 5.76 11.17 11.27
C THR A 282 6.17 9.88 11.98
N ALA A 283 7.44 9.56 12.03
CA ALA A 283 7.95 8.45 12.84
C ALA A 283 7.70 8.64 14.36
N ASP A 284 7.57 9.88 14.81
CA ASP A 284 7.38 10.20 16.23
C ASP A 284 5.89 10.31 16.63
N GLY A 285 4.97 10.25 15.66
CA GLY A 285 3.54 10.33 15.93
C GLY A 285 2.75 11.14 14.90
N PRO A 286 1.46 11.37 15.16
CA PRO A 286 0.66 12.26 14.34
C PRO A 286 1.17 13.69 14.48
N ARG A 287 1.15 14.44 13.39
CA ARG A 287 1.42 15.87 13.46
C ARG A 287 0.22 16.54 14.14
N GLU A 288 0.45 17.22 15.26
CA GLU A 288 -0.57 18.09 15.82
C GLU A 288 -0.86 19.19 14.80
N ALA A 289 -2.07 19.21 14.27
CA ALA A 289 -2.52 20.36 13.49
C ALA A 289 -2.50 21.57 14.43
N GLU A 290 -1.70 22.59 14.09
CA GLU A 290 -1.83 23.88 14.73
C GLU A 290 -3.31 24.30 14.59
N ARG A 291 -4.05 24.23 15.68
CA ARG A 291 -5.43 24.70 15.72
C ARG A 291 -5.40 26.21 15.60
N SER A 292 -5.57 26.68 14.38
CA SER A 292 -5.79 28.10 14.10
C SER A 292 -7.22 28.51 14.41
#